data_5a1c26237eb87dd2018855d8e1d2bf85
#
_entry.id   5a1c26237eb87dd2018855d8e1d2bf85
#
_cell.length_a   1.000
_cell.length_b   1.000
_cell.length_c   1.000
_cell.angle_alpha   90.00
_cell.angle_beta   90.00
_cell.angle_gamma   90.00
#
_symmetry.space_group_name_H-M   'P 1'
#
loop_
_entity.id
_entity.type
_entity.pdbx_description
1 polymer ?
#
loop_
_entity_poly.entity_id
_entity_poly.type
_entity_poly.pdbx_seq_one_letter_code
_entity_poly.pdbx_strand_id
1 'polypeptide(L)'
;MDFALDADQVAIREAIAKICERFGDDYWLKRDREGGFPHDFHQAFAKDGWLGICMPEEYGGSALGITEAAIMMQAISESGAGQSGASAVHMNIFGLNPVVVFGTEAQKQRFLPPLIAGKEKACFAVTEPNAGLDTTKLQTRAVRRGDRYVVDGAKVWISTAQVADKMLLLARTTPVEEVSTRA
;
A
#
# COMPACT_ATOMS: atom_id res chain seq x y z
N MET A 1 -6.23 -12.50 -28.63
CA MET A 1 -6.10 -11.69 -27.40
C MET A 1 -4.87 -10.84 -27.62
N ASP A 2 -5.00 -9.53 -27.57
CA ASP A 2 -3.89 -8.60 -27.72
C ASP A 2 -3.39 -8.21 -26.33
N PHE A 3 -2.09 -8.33 -26.08
CA PHE A 3 -1.42 -7.95 -24.85
C PHE A 3 -0.53 -6.72 -25.03
N ALA A 4 -0.63 -6.03 -26.18
CA ALA A 4 0.09 -4.78 -26.39
C ALA A 4 -0.43 -3.70 -25.44
N LEU A 5 0.49 -2.90 -24.92
CA LEU A 5 0.13 -1.71 -24.15
C LEU A 5 -0.43 -0.65 -25.10
N ASP A 6 -1.44 0.06 -24.66
CA ASP A 6 -1.91 1.25 -25.35
C ASP A 6 -0.96 2.45 -25.15
N ALA A 7 -1.25 3.58 -25.79
CA ALA A 7 -0.38 4.74 -25.76
C ALA A 7 -0.23 5.34 -24.35
N ASP A 8 -1.31 5.36 -23.55
CA ASP A 8 -1.30 5.90 -22.20
C ASP A 8 -0.50 4.98 -21.25
N GLN A 9 -0.66 3.67 -21.41
CA GLN A 9 0.08 2.66 -20.65
C GLN A 9 1.59 2.69 -20.95
N VAL A 10 1.95 2.91 -22.23
CA VAL A 10 3.36 3.13 -22.63
C VAL A 10 3.90 4.40 -21.97
N ALA A 11 3.16 5.50 -22.00
CA ALA A 11 3.56 6.76 -21.40
C ALA A 11 3.76 6.63 -19.87
N ILE A 12 2.88 5.89 -19.18
CA ILE A 12 3.05 5.57 -17.75
C ILE A 12 4.38 4.83 -17.53
N ARG A 13 4.63 3.75 -18.26
CA ARG A 13 5.86 2.97 -18.14
C ARG A 13 7.11 3.83 -18.34
N GLU A 14 7.12 4.68 -19.35
CA GLU A 14 8.24 5.57 -19.66
C GLU A 14 8.45 6.63 -18.56
N ALA A 15 7.37 7.24 -18.06
CA ALA A 15 7.44 8.22 -16.97
C ALA A 15 8.01 7.60 -15.68
N ILE A 16 7.59 6.39 -15.35
CA ILE A 16 8.09 5.65 -14.18
C ILE A 16 9.56 5.27 -14.36
N ALA A 17 9.94 4.76 -15.52
CA ALA A 17 11.33 4.43 -15.83
C ALA A 17 12.25 5.65 -15.64
N LYS A 18 11.83 6.81 -16.13
CA LYS A 18 12.56 8.08 -15.98
C LYS A 18 12.72 8.53 -14.53
N ILE A 19 11.75 8.29 -13.67
CA ILE A 19 11.90 8.53 -12.23
C ILE A 19 12.95 7.58 -11.66
N CYS A 20 12.87 6.30 -12.02
CA CYS A 20 13.75 5.25 -11.51
C CYS A 20 15.21 5.42 -11.93
N GLU A 21 15.50 6.00 -13.10
CA GLU A 21 16.88 6.33 -13.55
C GLU A 21 17.70 7.10 -12.51
N ARG A 22 17.05 7.83 -11.62
CA ARG A 22 17.70 8.61 -10.55
C ARG A 22 18.17 7.74 -9.38
N PHE A 23 17.77 6.48 -9.34
CA PHE A 23 17.97 5.54 -8.25
C PHE A 23 18.58 4.24 -8.79
N GLY A 24 19.81 4.32 -9.27
CA GLY A 24 20.51 3.19 -9.87
C GLY A 24 21.01 2.14 -8.86
N ASP A 25 21.76 1.18 -9.35
CA ASP A 25 22.23 0.01 -8.58
C ASP A 25 22.95 0.39 -7.28
N ASP A 26 23.79 1.41 -7.30
CA ASP A 26 24.53 1.87 -6.10
C ASP A 26 23.59 2.35 -5.01
N TYR A 27 22.48 3.01 -5.38
CA TYR A 27 21.47 3.44 -4.44
C TYR A 27 20.79 2.24 -3.76
N TRP A 28 20.38 1.26 -4.54
CA TRP A 28 19.69 0.07 -4.03
C TRP A 28 20.64 -0.83 -3.24
N LEU A 29 21.88 -1.00 -3.70
CA LEU A 29 22.91 -1.74 -2.98
C LEU A 29 23.21 -1.11 -1.61
N LYS A 30 23.24 0.22 -1.54
CA LYS A 30 23.39 0.94 -0.27
C LYS A 30 22.19 0.67 0.64
N ARG A 31 20.95 0.73 0.14
CA ARG A 31 19.75 0.42 0.92
C ARG A 31 19.75 -1.02 1.44
N ASP A 32 20.18 -1.97 0.62
CA ASP A 32 20.29 -3.37 1.01
C ASP A 32 21.26 -3.57 2.18
N ARG A 33 22.41 -2.90 2.15
CA ARG A 33 23.45 -2.98 3.18
C ARG A 33 23.07 -2.27 4.48
N GLU A 34 22.52 -1.06 4.37
CA GLU A 34 22.26 -0.18 5.52
C GLU A 34 20.82 -0.33 6.05
N GLY A 35 19.93 -0.91 5.27
CA GLY A 35 18.51 -1.00 5.58
C GLY A 35 17.79 0.34 5.48
N GLY A 36 16.61 0.39 6.08
CA GLY A 36 15.77 1.58 6.14
C GLY A 36 14.83 1.75 4.94
N PHE A 37 13.86 2.63 5.10
CA PHE A 37 12.88 2.95 4.07
C PHE A 37 13.47 3.92 3.05
N PRO A 38 13.25 3.74 1.72
CA PRO A 38 13.79 4.61 0.68
C PRO A 38 12.95 5.90 0.55
N HIS A 39 13.10 6.82 1.51
CA HIS A 39 12.28 8.04 1.61
C HIS A 39 12.36 8.94 0.37
N ASP A 40 13.54 9.14 -0.16
CA ASP A 40 13.79 9.96 -1.35
C ASP A 40 13.18 9.35 -2.62
N PHE A 41 13.24 8.04 -2.78
CA PHE A 41 12.54 7.31 -3.83
C PHE A 41 11.01 7.50 -3.71
N HIS A 42 10.45 7.23 -2.53
CA HIS A 42 9.02 7.40 -2.27
C HIS A 42 8.56 8.84 -2.53
N GLN A 43 9.33 9.85 -2.12
CA GLN A 43 9.03 11.24 -2.37
C GLN A 43 9.10 11.64 -3.85
N ALA A 44 9.97 11.00 -4.64
CA ALA A 44 10.00 11.21 -6.08
C ALA A 44 8.68 10.80 -6.74
N PHE A 45 8.10 9.68 -6.33
CA PHE A 45 6.78 9.24 -6.79
C PHE A 45 5.64 10.13 -6.27
N ALA A 46 5.72 10.58 -5.02
CA ALA A 46 4.75 11.48 -4.42
C ALA A 46 4.65 12.81 -5.19
N LYS A 47 5.81 13.39 -5.52
CA LYS A 47 5.91 14.69 -6.19
C LYS A 47 5.17 14.73 -7.52
N ASP A 48 5.21 13.63 -8.26
CA ASP A 48 4.59 13.50 -9.58
C ASP A 48 3.20 12.85 -9.53
N GLY A 49 2.62 12.65 -8.31
CA GLY A 49 1.27 12.17 -8.10
C GLY A 49 1.08 10.64 -8.19
N TRP A 50 2.15 9.88 -8.45
CA TRP A 50 2.07 8.43 -8.69
C TRP A 50 1.61 7.62 -7.49
N LEU A 51 1.75 8.14 -6.27
CA LEU A 51 1.23 7.47 -5.08
C LEU A 51 -0.30 7.42 -5.05
N GLY A 52 -0.96 8.28 -5.81
CA GLY A 52 -2.41 8.32 -5.97
C GLY A 52 -2.95 7.65 -7.22
N ILE A 53 -2.17 6.83 -7.92
CA ILE A 53 -2.52 6.28 -9.25
C ILE A 53 -3.93 5.65 -9.29
N CYS A 54 -4.32 4.87 -8.26
CA CYS A 54 -5.63 4.23 -8.14
C CYS A 54 -6.60 4.98 -7.20
N MET A 55 -6.21 6.14 -6.68
CA MET A 55 -7.06 6.91 -5.76
C MET A 55 -8.01 7.82 -6.55
N PRO A 56 -9.22 8.14 -6.03
CA PRO A 56 -10.15 9.02 -6.69
C PRO A 56 -9.58 10.43 -6.86
N GLU A 57 -9.94 11.08 -7.98
CA GLU A 57 -9.51 12.45 -8.31
C GLU A 57 -9.92 13.48 -7.24
N GLU A 58 -11.10 13.31 -6.66
CA GLU A 58 -11.63 14.22 -5.62
C GLU A 58 -10.76 14.31 -4.36
N TYR A 59 -9.85 13.31 -4.15
CA TYR A 59 -8.87 13.30 -3.06
C TYR A 59 -7.45 13.58 -3.55
N GLY A 60 -7.27 13.92 -4.82
CA GLY A 60 -5.98 14.24 -5.44
C GLY A 60 -5.31 13.04 -6.12
N GLY A 61 -6.03 11.95 -6.34
CA GLY A 61 -5.56 10.79 -7.10
C GLY A 61 -5.77 10.94 -8.62
N SER A 62 -5.40 9.91 -9.36
CA SER A 62 -5.52 9.87 -10.83
C SER A 62 -6.68 8.98 -11.32
N ALA A 63 -7.37 8.30 -10.42
CA ALA A 63 -8.48 7.37 -10.70
C ALA A 63 -8.20 6.33 -11.82
N LEU A 64 -6.92 5.98 -12.01
CA LEU A 64 -6.54 4.94 -12.98
C LEU A 64 -6.80 3.54 -12.43
N GLY A 65 -6.78 2.56 -13.32
CA GLY A 65 -7.09 1.18 -12.99
C GLY A 65 -5.93 0.40 -12.36
N ILE A 66 -6.24 -0.83 -11.98
CA ILE A 66 -5.23 -1.76 -11.45
C ILE A 66 -4.21 -2.17 -12.51
N THR A 67 -4.57 -2.14 -13.79
CA THR A 67 -3.66 -2.43 -14.90
C THR A 67 -2.55 -1.39 -14.97
N GLU A 68 -2.88 -0.10 -14.89
CA GLU A 68 -1.92 1.01 -14.89
C GLU A 68 -1.04 0.96 -13.65
N ALA A 69 -1.60 0.63 -12.50
CA ALA A 69 -0.83 0.39 -11.28
C ALA A 69 0.13 -0.81 -11.44
N ALA A 70 -0.29 -1.90 -12.07
CA ALA A 70 0.57 -3.05 -12.34
C ALA A 70 1.73 -2.69 -13.29
N ILE A 71 1.47 -1.90 -14.33
CA ILE A 71 2.49 -1.38 -15.25
C ILE A 71 3.51 -0.52 -14.50
N MET A 72 3.04 0.38 -13.63
CA MET A 72 3.91 1.17 -12.75
C MET A 72 4.79 0.26 -11.89
N MET A 73 4.21 -0.74 -11.23
CA MET A 73 4.95 -1.67 -10.37
C MET A 73 5.96 -2.51 -11.14
N GLN A 74 5.62 -2.93 -12.35
CA GLN A 74 6.53 -3.65 -13.25
C GLN A 74 7.72 -2.76 -13.63
N ALA A 75 7.49 -1.53 -14.07
CA ALA A 75 8.55 -0.60 -14.43
C ALA A 75 9.49 -0.30 -13.25
N ILE A 76 8.96 -0.15 -12.05
CA ILE A 76 9.76 -0.02 -10.81
C ILE A 76 10.65 -1.26 -10.63
N SER A 77 10.07 -2.45 -10.73
CA SER A 77 10.81 -3.70 -10.47
C SER A 77 11.91 -3.95 -11.52
N GLU A 78 11.64 -3.64 -12.79
CA GLU A 78 12.57 -3.80 -13.91
C GLU A 78 13.76 -2.83 -13.84
N SER A 79 13.63 -1.70 -13.14
CA SER A 79 14.67 -0.66 -13.05
C SER A 79 15.87 -1.01 -12.17
N GLY A 80 15.93 -2.22 -11.60
CA GLY A 80 16.91 -2.60 -10.58
C GLY A 80 16.44 -2.37 -9.13
N ALA A 81 15.36 -1.62 -8.92
CA ALA A 81 14.76 -1.40 -7.61
C ALA A 81 14.15 -2.68 -7.01
N GLY A 82 13.73 -3.61 -7.86
CA GLY A 82 13.17 -4.90 -7.48
C GLY A 82 12.02 -4.79 -6.48
N GLN A 83 11.95 -5.76 -5.58
CA GLN A 83 10.94 -5.80 -4.53
C GLN A 83 11.06 -4.63 -3.53
N SER A 84 12.25 -4.10 -3.30
CA SER A 84 12.47 -3.02 -2.34
C SER A 84 11.80 -1.72 -2.79
N GLY A 85 11.98 -1.35 -4.07
CA GLY A 85 11.33 -0.18 -4.66
C GLY A 85 9.83 -0.39 -4.79
N ALA A 86 9.41 -1.55 -5.30
CA ALA A 86 8.00 -1.89 -5.43
C ALA A 86 7.28 -1.84 -4.07
N SER A 87 7.87 -2.42 -3.02
CA SER A 87 7.31 -2.43 -1.67
C SER A 87 7.15 -1.04 -1.07
N ALA A 88 8.02 -0.10 -1.40
CA ALA A 88 7.93 1.26 -0.91
C ALA A 88 6.70 2.02 -1.44
N VAL A 89 6.15 1.61 -2.58
CA VAL A 89 5.07 2.32 -3.29
C VAL A 89 3.74 1.57 -3.24
N HIS A 90 3.74 0.23 -3.29
CA HIS A 90 2.52 -0.57 -3.46
C HIS A 90 1.48 -0.40 -2.34
N MET A 91 1.91 -0.05 -1.13
CA MET A 91 0.97 0.20 -0.02
C MET A 91 -0.01 1.33 -0.31
N ASN A 92 0.37 2.28 -1.16
CA ASN A 92 -0.51 3.34 -1.61
C ASN A 92 -1.55 2.86 -2.65
N ILE A 93 -1.33 1.71 -3.29
CA ILE A 93 -2.26 1.14 -4.27
C ILE A 93 -3.39 0.40 -3.56
N PHE A 94 -3.08 -0.51 -2.65
CA PHE A 94 -4.10 -1.37 -2.03
C PHE A 94 -4.30 -1.16 -0.53
N GLY A 95 -3.29 -0.67 0.19
CA GLY A 95 -3.30 -0.62 1.66
C GLY A 95 -4.44 0.21 2.25
N LEU A 96 -4.85 1.29 1.60
CA LEU A 96 -6.02 2.08 1.99
C LEU A 96 -7.22 1.93 1.05
N ASN A 97 -7.21 0.99 0.13
CA ASN A 97 -8.36 0.73 -0.73
C ASN A 97 -9.66 0.47 0.08
N PRO A 98 -9.65 -0.23 1.23
CA PRO A 98 -10.84 -0.31 2.09
C PRO A 98 -11.38 1.04 2.56
N VAL A 99 -10.55 2.06 2.72
CA VAL A 99 -11.02 3.42 3.04
C VAL A 99 -11.69 4.05 1.82
N VAL A 100 -11.14 3.83 0.62
CA VAL A 100 -11.78 4.31 -0.64
C VAL A 100 -13.17 3.69 -0.80
N VAL A 101 -13.30 2.39 -0.56
CA VAL A 101 -14.55 1.64 -0.81
C VAL A 101 -15.56 1.80 0.33
N PHE A 102 -15.13 1.71 1.58
CA PHE A 102 -16.01 1.60 2.74
C PHE A 102 -15.91 2.78 3.72
N GLY A 103 -14.95 3.67 3.53
CA GLY A 103 -14.76 4.83 4.40
C GLY A 103 -15.91 5.83 4.28
N THR A 104 -16.24 6.49 5.39
CA THR A 104 -17.08 7.69 5.36
C THR A 104 -16.36 8.81 4.63
N GLU A 105 -17.10 9.81 4.13
CA GLU A 105 -16.50 10.96 3.47
C GLU A 105 -15.44 11.67 4.36
N ALA A 106 -15.74 11.82 5.65
CA ALA A 106 -14.80 12.39 6.61
C ALA A 106 -13.50 11.55 6.76
N GLN A 107 -13.60 10.21 6.66
CA GLN A 107 -12.43 9.33 6.68
C GLN A 107 -11.61 9.44 5.39
N LYS A 108 -12.27 9.49 4.23
CA LYS A 108 -11.60 9.64 2.94
C LYS A 108 -10.84 10.96 2.88
N GLN A 109 -11.51 12.08 3.20
CA GLN A 109 -10.88 13.41 3.25
C GLN A 109 -9.71 13.49 4.24
N ARG A 110 -9.79 12.77 5.36
CA ARG A 110 -8.74 12.76 6.37
C ARG A 110 -7.52 11.92 5.97
N PHE A 111 -7.73 10.75 5.35
CA PHE A 111 -6.68 9.76 5.18
C PHE A 111 -6.06 9.74 3.78
N LEU A 112 -6.82 10.01 2.72
CA LEU A 112 -6.32 9.84 1.36
C LEU A 112 -5.38 10.97 0.90
N PRO A 113 -5.70 12.27 1.06
CA PRO A 113 -4.85 13.32 0.54
C PRO A 113 -3.42 13.34 1.11
N PRO A 114 -3.19 13.19 2.44
CA PRO A 114 -1.82 13.18 2.96
C PRO A 114 -1.02 11.95 2.52
N LEU A 115 -1.68 10.83 2.24
CA LEU A 115 -1.05 9.63 1.71
C LEU A 115 -0.63 9.83 0.25
N ILE A 116 -1.53 10.35 -0.59
CA ILE A 116 -1.27 10.67 -1.99
C ILE A 116 -0.10 11.66 -2.11
N ALA A 117 -0.08 12.67 -1.26
CA ALA A 117 0.99 13.66 -1.21
C ALA A 117 2.31 13.14 -0.61
N GLY A 118 2.38 11.87 -0.19
CA GLY A 118 3.57 11.27 0.43
C GLY A 118 3.96 11.88 1.79
N LYS A 119 3.07 12.68 2.39
CA LYS A 119 3.27 13.27 3.73
C LYS A 119 3.11 12.26 4.84
N GLU A 120 2.24 11.29 4.63
CA GLU A 120 1.99 10.17 5.52
C GLU A 120 2.19 8.84 4.78
N LYS A 121 2.51 7.81 5.52
CA LYS A 121 2.64 6.44 5.05
C LYS A 121 1.68 5.54 5.82
N ALA A 122 1.12 4.56 5.12
CA ALA A 122 0.29 3.54 5.74
C ALA A 122 0.96 2.18 5.64
N CYS A 123 0.58 1.28 6.55
CA CYS A 123 0.84 -0.14 6.42
C CYS A 123 -0.45 -0.93 6.58
N PHE A 124 -0.44 -2.19 6.09
CA PHE A 124 -1.58 -3.09 6.15
C PHE A 124 -1.24 -4.32 7.00
N ALA A 125 -1.80 -4.39 8.19
CA ALA A 125 -1.51 -5.40 9.19
C ALA A 125 -2.53 -6.53 9.15
N VAL A 126 -2.19 -7.60 8.45
CA VAL A 126 -3.01 -8.80 8.24
C VAL A 126 -2.38 -10.01 8.89
N THR A 127 -1.19 -10.39 8.45
CA THR A 127 -0.51 -11.64 8.82
C THR A 127 -0.24 -11.72 10.32
N GLU A 128 -0.50 -12.88 10.89
CA GLU A 128 -0.24 -13.22 12.29
C GLU A 128 0.76 -14.38 12.39
N PRO A 129 1.39 -14.61 13.55
CA PRO A 129 2.33 -15.74 13.72
C PRO A 129 1.76 -17.09 13.30
N ASN A 130 0.44 -17.29 13.46
CA ASN A 130 -0.26 -18.54 13.17
C ASN A 130 -1.27 -18.43 12.02
N ALA A 131 -1.36 -17.32 11.35
CA ALA A 131 -2.31 -17.09 10.24
C ALA A 131 -1.70 -16.21 9.15
N GLY A 132 -1.29 -16.83 8.05
CA GLY A 132 -0.74 -16.14 6.88
C GLY A 132 -1.65 -16.26 5.69
N LEU A 133 -1.51 -17.33 4.91
CA LEU A 133 -2.26 -17.54 3.67
C LEU A 133 -3.77 -17.62 3.91
N ASP A 134 -4.19 -18.35 4.93
CA ASP A 134 -5.59 -18.44 5.34
C ASP A 134 -5.92 -17.35 6.36
N THR A 135 -6.26 -16.15 5.87
CA THR A 135 -6.62 -14.99 6.69
C THR A 135 -7.93 -15.16 7.44
N THR A 136 -8.72 -16.18 7.12
CA THR A 136 -9.95 -16.50 7.89
C THR A 136 -9.64 -17.01 9.29
N LYS A 137 -8.38 -17.39 9.57
CA LYS A 137 -7.90 -17.88 10.88
C LYS A 137 -7.29 -16.80 11.76
N LEU A 138 -7.40 -15.51 11.40
CA LEU A 138 -6.91 -14.41 12.23
C LEU A 138 -7.50 -14.46 13.63
N GLN A 139 -6.66 -14.20 14.64
CA GLN A 139 -7.01 -14.22 16.06
C GLN A 139 -7.01 -12.83 16.70
N THR A 140 -6.30 -11.85 16.12
CA THR A 140 -6.34 -10.47 16.63
C THR A 140 -7.77 -10.00 16.81
N ARG A 141 -8.14 -9.55 18.01
CA ARG A 141 -9.48 -9.11 18.37
C ARG A 141 -9.56 -7.62 18.60
N ALA A 142 -10.70 -7.04 18.27
CA ALA A 142 -11.06 -5.67 18.56
C ALA A 142 -12.42 -5.65 19.30
N VAL A 143 -12.41 -5.50 20.61
CA VAL A 143 -13.61 -5.53 21.43
C VAL A 143 -14.06 -4.11 21.74
N ARG A 144 -15.32 -3.79 21.41
CA ARG A 144 -15.89 -2.46 21.69
C ARG A 144 -16.07 -2.25 23.20
N ARG A 145 -15.56 -1.13 23.71
CA ARG A 145 -15.71 -0.67 25.09
C ARG A 145 -16.13 0.79 25.07
N GLY A 146 -17.43 1.03 25.12
CA GLY A 146 -17.98 2.37 25.00
C GLY A 146 -17.73 2.99 23.62
N ASP A 147 -16.97 4.07 23.58
CA ASP A 147 -16.57 4.82 22.37
C ASP A 147 -15.29 4.33 21.70
N ARG A 148 -14.65 3.28 22.25
CA ARG A 148 -13.35 2.76 21.82
C ARG A 148 -13.39 1.28 21.51
N TYR A 149 -12.37 0.84 20.78
CA TYR A 149 -12.02 -0.58 20.66
C TYR A 149 -10.77 -0.88 21.46
N VAL A 150 -10.81 -1.95 22.25
CA VAL A 150 -9.62 -2.55 22.86
C VAL A 150 -9.16 -3.65 21.91
N VAL A 151 -7.93 -3.50 21.42
CA VAL A 151 -7.34 -4.44 20.48
C VAL A 151 -6.30 -5.29 21.20
N ASP A 152 -6.39 -6.60 21.00
CA ASP A 152 -5.46 -7.59 21.52
C ASP A 152 -5.08 -8.59 20.43
N GLY A 153 -3.78 -8.82 20.23
CA GLY A 153 -3.25 -9.69 19.20
C GLY A 153 -1.83 -9.35 18.78
N ALA A 154 -1.33 -10.07 17.78
CA ALA A 154 0.00 -9.85 17.21
C ALA A 154 -0.03 -9.96 15.70
N LYS A 155 0.71 -9.08 15.04
CA LYS A 155 0.92 -9.07 13.58
C LYS A 155 2.40 -9.19 13.28
N VAL A 156 2.74 -9.91 12.20
CA VAL A 156 4.13 -10.12 11.77
C VAL A 156 4.28 -9.83 10.28
N TRP A 157 5.48 -9.54 9.84
CA TRP A 157 5.84 -9.33 8.44
C TRP A 157 5.08 -8.15 7.80
N ILE A 158 4.84 -7.11 8.57
CA ILE A 158 4.09 -5.95 8.09
C ILE A 158 5.03 -4.99 7.39
N SER A 159 4.97 -4.97 6.07
CA SER A 159 5.74 -4.05 5.24
C SER A 159 5.47 -2.60 5.63
N THR A 160 6.53 -1.79 5.68
CA THR A 160 6.46 -0.35 5.98
C THR A 160 6.11 -0.01 7.45
N ALA A 161 5.84 -0.99 8.34
CA ALA A 161 5.39 -0.74 9.70
C ALA A 161 6.33 0.17 10.52
N GLN A 162 7.67 0.12 10.27
CA GLN A 162 8.64 0.92 11.00
C GLN A 162 8.54 2.43 10.72
N VAL A 163 7.95 2.82 9.59
CA VAL A 163 7.86 4.22 9.15
C VAL A 163 6.44 4.66 8.85
N ALA A 164 5.46 3.81 9.13
CA ALA A 164 4.06 4.10 8.86
C ALA A 164 3.47 5.03 9.93
N ASP A 165 2.78 6.07 9.48
CA ASP A 165 2.01 6.98 10.33
C ASP A 165 0.66 6.38 10.70
N LYS A 166 0.16 5.46 9.89
CA LYS A 166 -1.13 4.79 10.06
C LYS A 166 -1.06 3.31 9.69
N MET A 167 -1.85 2.53 10.40
CA MET A 167 -1.97 1.09 10.16
C MET A 167 -3.43 0.73 9.89
N LEU A 168 -3.69 0.17 8.71
CA LEU A 168 -4.95 -0.53 8.45
C LEU A 168 -4.86 -1.92 9.09
N LEU A 169 -5.51 -2.07 10.23
CA LEU A 169 -5.44 -3.29 11.03
C LEU A 169 -6.64 -4.19 10.74
N LEU A 170 -6.38 -5.41 10.29
CA LEU A 170 -7.42 -6.42 10.19
C LEU A 170 -7.56 -7.16 11.54
N ALA A 171 -8.71 -7.00 12.17
CA ALA A 171 -9.03 -7.60 13.47
C ALA A 171 -10.47 -8.09 13.52
N ARG A 172 -10.74 -9.10 14.35
CA ARG A 172 -12.08 -9.62 14.58
C ARG A 172 -12.84 -8.76 15.57
N THR A 173 -14.04 -8.37 15.19
CA THR A 173 -15.03 -7.78 16.12
C THR A 173 -16.01 -8.83 16.66
N THR A 174 -16.08 -9.97 15.97
CA THR A 174 -16.87 -11.16 16.37
C THR A 174 -15.94 -12.33 16.61
N PRO A 175 -16.07 -13.10 17.71
CA PRO A 175 -15.29 -14.30 17.95
C PRO A 175 -15.42 -15.31 16.79
N VAL A 176 -14.36 -16.09 16.53
CA VAL A 176 -14.35 -17.02 15.41
C VAL A 176 -15.40 -18.13 15.56
N GLU A 177 -15.67 -18.51 16.80
CA GLU A 177 -16.65 -19.55 17.17
C GLU A 177 -18.08 -19.12 16.86
N GLU A 178 -18.33 -17.80 16.80
CA GLU A 178 -19.64 -17.23 16.49
C GLU A 178 -19.83 -16.92 15.00
N VAL A 179 -18.76 -16.99 14.23
CA VAL A 179 -18.83 -16.75 12.77
C VAL A 179 -19.31 -18.04 12.10
N SER A 180 -20.54 -18.01 11.59
CA SER A 180 -21.06 -19.09 10.74
C SER A 180 -20.13 -19.24 9.52
N THR A 181 -19.47 -20.41 9.41
CA THR A 181 -18.72 -20.83 8.23
C THR A 181 -19.70 -21.22 7.11
N ARG A 182 -20.52 -20.30 6.66
CA ARG A 182 -21.24 -20.46 5.41
C ARG A 182 -20.37 -19.87 4.31
N ALA A 183 -19.60 -20.74 3.70
CA ALA A 183 -19.05 -20.53 2.37
C ALA A 183 -20.20 -20.45 1.37
#